data_5a1ab9937f91349ce23b24c35c70a0a1
#
_entry.id   5a1ab9937f91349ce23b24c35c70a0a1
#
_cell.length_a   1.000
_cell.length_b   1.000
_cell.length_c   1.000
_cell.angle_alpha   90.00
_cell.angle_beta   90.00
_cell.angle_gamma   90.00
#
_symmetry.space_group_name_H-M   'P 1'
#
loop_
_entity.id
_entity.type
_entity.pdbx_description
1 polymer ?
#
loop_
_entity_poly.entity_id
_entity_poly.type
_entity_poly.pdbx_seq_one_letter_code
_entity_poly.pdbx_strand_id
1 'polypeptide(L)'
;MHFTKKTVAEKRSNLITKLQSKKLLRFPGAYNPLCAKLIAEIGFDGVYVSGGVMSNDLGLPDIGLTSLDQVSYRSGQIARVTDLPTIVDIDTGFGNCKKTIEVFEAKGLAGCHLEDQVAEKRCGHLDNKELISTEEMVKKIEECVKSR
;
A
#
# COMPACT_ATOMS: atom_id res chain seq x y z
N MET A 1 11.52 16.50 15.36
CA MET A 1 10.65 15.78 14.38
C MET A 1 11.39 14.55 13.93
N HIS A 2 10.84 13.34 14.15
CA HIS A 2 11.56 12.10 13.83
C HIS A 2 11.10 11.61 12.45
N PHE A 3 11.87 11.93 11.44
CA PHE A 3 11.73 11.31 10.11
C PHE A 3 12.51 10.00 10.05
N THR A 4 12.15 9.14 9.09
CA THR A 4 12.90 7.92 8.81
C THR A 4 14.38 8.23 8.56
N LYS A 5 15.23 7.34 9.05
CA LYS A 5 16.69 7.36 8.78
C LYS A 5 17.06 6.43 7.63
N LYS A 6 16.13 5.57 7.21
CA LYS A 6 16.35 4.61 6.13
C LYS A 6 15.87 5.14 4.80
N THR A 7 16.63 4.87 3.77
CA THR A 7 16.24 5.09 2.37
C THR A 7 15.12 4.13 1.97
N VAL A 8 14.43 4.45 0.89
CA VAL A 8 13.39 3.57 0.31
C VAL A 8 13.97 2.22 -0.09
N ALA A 9 15.18 2.21 -0.67
CA ALA A 9 15.88 0.99 -1.05
C ALA A 9 16.16 0.08 0.15
N GLU A 10 16.61 0.65 1.28
CA GLU A 10 16.83 -0.12 2.52
C GLU A 10 15.54 -0.69 3.09
N LYS A 11 14.43 0.05 3.04
CA LYS A 11 13.11 -0.44 3.49
C LYS A 11 12.62 -1.58 2.60
N ARG A 12 12.78 -1.49 1.29
CA ARG A 12 12.44 -2.57 0.33
C ARG A 12 13.29 -3.82 0.57
N SER A 13 14.61 -3.66 0.70
CA SER A 13 15.51 -4.76 1.02
C SER A 13 15.13 -5.45 2.33
N ASN A 14 14.79 -4.66 3.36
CA ASN A 14 14.30 -5.17 4.64
C ASN A 14 13.01 -5.98 4.49
N LEU A 15 12.04 -5.48 3.69
CA LEU A 15 10.80 -6.20 3.40
C LEU A 15 11.08 -7.55 2.72
N ILE A 16 11.92 -7.57 1.69
CA ILE A 16 12.30 -8.80 0.97
C ILE A 16 12.92 -9.81 1.94
N THR A 17 13.89 -9.37 2.75
CA THR A 17 14.54 -10.23 3.76
C THR A 17 13.54 -10.81 4.75
N LYS A 18 12.60 -9.99 5.24
CA LYS A 18 11.55 -10.45 6.15
C LYS A 18 10.64 -11.48 5.49
N LEU A 19 10.18 -11.24 4.25
CA LEU A 19 9.34 -12.19 3.50
C LEU A 19 10.04 -13.53 3.27
N GLN A 20 11.35 -13.52 3.00
CA GLN A 20 12.15 -14.73 2.81
C GLN A 20 12.40 -15.51 4.12
N SER A 21 12.24 -14.88 5.27
CA SER A 21 12.50 -15.50 6.57
C SER A 21 11.54 -16.64 6.95
N LYS A 22 10.42 -16.77 6.23
CA LYS A 22 9.32 -17.72 6.51
C LYS A 22 8.70 -17.59 7.91
N LYS A 23 8.96 -16.50 8.61
CA LYS A 23 8.33 -16.17 9.90
C LYS A 23 7.03 -15.43 9.67
N LEU A 24 6.10 -15.55 10.62
CA LEU A 24 4.93 -14.70 10.65
C LEU A 24 5.34 -13.23 10.78
N LEU A 25 4.92 -12.42 9.84
CA LEU A 25 5.14 -10.97 9.86
C LEU A 25 3.84 -10.25 10.22
N ARG A 26 3.95 -9.21 11.05
CA ARG A 26 2.80 -8.45 11.54
C ARG A 26 2.89 -7.02 11.02
N PHE A 27 1.89 -6.63 10.23
CA PHE A 27 1.77 -5.30 9.62
C PHE A 27 0.46 -4.63 10.05
N PRO A 28 0.42 -4.02 11.24
CA PRO A 28 -0.78 -3.30 11.67
C PRO A 28 -1.08 -2.12 10.75
N GLY A 29 -2.37 -1.79 10.66
CA GLY A 29 -2.86 -0.66 9.88
C GLY A 29 -2.52 0.69 10.51
N ALA A 30 -2.03 1.63 9.71
CA ALA A 30 -1.87 3.03 10.11
C ALA A 30 -2.65 3.93 9.14
N TYR A 31 -3.48 4.80 9.67
CA TYR A 31 -4.22 5.82 8.90
C TYR A 31 -3.59 7.22 9.02
N ASN A 32 -2.63 7.39 9.93
CA ASN A 32 -1.88 8.63 10.09
C ASN A 32 -0.43 8.37 10.58
N PRO A 33 0.45 9.40 10.55
CA PRO A 33 1.84 9.27 10.99
C PRO A 33 2.02 8.87 12.45
N LEU A 34 1.12 9.28 13.36
CA LEU A 34 1.22 8.92 14.77
C LEU A 34 1.05 7.41 14.99
N CYS A 35 0.07 6.80 14.33
CA CYS A 35 -0.11 5.34 14.35
C CYS A 35 1.13 4.60 13.86
N ALA A 36 1.76 5.06 12.77
CA ALA A 36 2.97 4.44 12.25
C ALA A 36 4.15 4.49 13.23
N LYS A 37 4.28 5.59 13.99
CA LYS A 37 5.28 5.69 15.05
C LYS A 37 5.02 4.71 16.18
N LEU A 38 3.80 4.63 16.67
CA LEU A 38 3.41 3.67 17.71
C LEU A 38 3.66 2.22 17.26
N ILE A 39 3.32 1.88 16.03
CA ILE A 39 3.61 0.57 15.43
C ILE A 39 5.11 0.26 15.47
N ALA A 40 5.95 1.24 15.13
CA ALA A 40 7.39 1.06 15.17
C ALA A 40 7.93 0.91 16.61
N GLU A 41 7.44 1.71 17.55
CA GLU A 41 7.85 1.66 18.96
C GLU A 41 7.47 0.32 19.64
N ILE A 42 6.32 -0.24 19.29
CA ILE A 42 5.85 -1.55 19.80
C ILE A 42 6.68 -2.71 19.22
N GLY A 43 7.40 -2.50 18.12
CA GLY A 43 8.27 -3.50 17.53
C GLY A 43 7.57 -4.44 16.54
N PHE A 44 6.62 -3.94 15.78
CA PHE A 44 6.02 -4.66 14.65
C PHE A 44 6.97 -4.74 13.45
N ASP A 45 6.63 -5.58 12.47
CA ASP A 45 7.51 -5.89 11.34
C ASP A 45 7.40 -4.90 10.19
N GLY A 46 6.28 -4.24 10.06
CA GLY A 46 6.00 -3.25 9.04
C GLY A 46 4.72 -2.49 9.32
N VAL A 47 4.35 -1.62 8.41
CA VAL A 47 3.13 -0.80 8.47
C VAL A 47 2.28 -1.07 7.24
N TYR A 48 0.97 -1.20 7.43
CA TYR A 48 -0.01 -1.34 6.36
C TYR A 48 -0.85 -0.07 6.22
N VAL A 49 -1.08 0.39 5.00
CA VAL A 49 -2.01 1.48 4.69
C VAL A 49 -3.18 0.89 3.92
N SER A 50 -4.31 0.76 4.58
CA SER A 50 -5.53 0.15 4.02
C SER A 50 -6.32 1.17 3.18
N GLY A 51 -6.76 0.78 2.00
CA GLY A 51 -7.67 1.55 1.15
C GLY A 51 -9.02 1.83 1.82
N GLY A 52 -9.62 0.79 2.42
CA GLY A 52 -10.90 0.95 3.13
C GLY A 52 -10.81 1.89 4.34
N VAL A 53 -9.70 1.85 5.09
CA VAL A 53 -9.49 2.79 6.20
C VAL A 53 -9.29 4.21 5.69
N MET A 54 -8.57 4.38 4.57
CA MET A 54 -8.38 5.69 3.94
C MET A 54 -9.70 6.27 3.42
N SER A 55 -10.55 5.44 2.80
CA SER A 55 -11.88 5.86 2.37
C SER A 55 -12.70 6.36 3.56
N ASN A 56 -12.73 5.60 4.66
CA ASN A 56 -13.46 5.99 5.87
C ASN A 56 -12.92 7.27 6.52
N ASP A 57 -11.59 7.47 6.57
CA ASP A 57 -10.95 8.68 7.09
C ASP A 57 -11.32 9.92 6.25
N LEU A 58 -11.62 9.73 4.97
CA LEU A 58 -12.09 10.76 4.05
C LEU A 58 -13.63 10.91 4.03
N GLY A 59 -14.37 10.12 4.80
CA GLY A 59 -15.83 10.12 4.81
C GLY A 59 -16.44 9.52 3.54
N LEU A 60 -15.71 8.65 2.85
CA LEU A 60 -16.13 8.01 1.60
C LEU A 60 -16.43 6.52 1.83
N PRO A 61 -17.39 5.92 1.09
CA PRO A 61 -17.53 4.48 1.06
C PRO A 61 -16.35 3.84 0.31
N ASP A 62 -15.99 2.62 0.69
CA ASP A 62 -14.89 1.85 0.07
C ASP A 62 -15.36 1.16 -1.22
N ILE A 63 -15.53 1.97 -2.27
CA ILE A 63 -15.98 1.54 -3.61
C ILE A 63 -15.14 2.21 -4.72
N GLY A 64 -13.85 2.44 -4.48
CA GLY A 64 -12.94 3.01 -5.46
C GLY A 64 -13.10 4.53 -5.69
N LEU A 65 -13.63 5.28 -4.73
CA LEU A 65 -13.82 6.73 -4.84
C LEU A 65 -12.58 7.54 -4.44
N THR A 66 -11.59 6.92 -3.82
CA THR A 66 -10.33 7.59 -3.49
C THR A 66 -9.48 7.77 -4.72
N SER A 67 -8.76 8.89 -4.80
CA SER A 67 -7.83 9.16 -5.90
C SER A 67 -6.40 8.72 -5.55
N LEU A 68 -5.59 8.48 -6.61
CA LEU A 68 -4.16 8.24 -6.46
C LEU A 68 -3.47 9.33 -5.63
N ASP A 69 -3.82 10.60 -5.82
CA ASP A 69 -3.22 11.72 -5.11
C ASP A 69 -3.55 11.68 -3.61
N GLN A 70 -4.81 11.43 -3.24
CA GLN A 70 -5.23 11.33 -1.84
C GLN A 70 -4.50 10.20 -1.12
N VAL A 71 -4.51 9.00 -1.70
CA VAL A 71 -3.90 7.82 -1.08
C VAL A 71 -2.38 7.95 -1.04
N SER A 72 -1.73 8.41 -2.12
CA SER A 72 -0.28 8.55 -2.17
C SER A 72 0.23 9.66 -1.22
N TYR A 73 -0.51 10.76 -1.10
CA TYR A 73 -0.16 11.83 -0.16
C TYR A 73 -0.13 11.34 1.28
N ARG A 74 -1.22 10.70 1.74
CA ARG A 74 -1.30 10.18 3.11
C ARG A 74 -0.31 9.04 3.35
N SER A 75 -0.18 8.11 2.42
CA SER A 75 0.78 7.00 2.52
C SER A 75 2.22 7.50 2.62
N GLY A 76 2.59 8.54 1.86
CA GLY A 76 3.89 9.18 1.96
C GLY A 76 4.13 9.86 3.32
N GLN A 77 3.09 10.48 3.91
CA GLN A 77 3.18 11.01 5.27
C GLN A 77 3.47 9.92 6.31
N ILE A 78 2.83 8.76 6.15
CA ILE A 78 3.00 7.59 7.03
C ILE A 78 4.40 6.99 6.84
N ALA A 79 4.81 6.73 5.61
CA ALA A 79 6.09 6.09 5.30
C ALA A 79 7.31 6.89 5.76
N ARG A 80 7.25 8.22 5.72
CA ARG A 80 8.39 9.08 6.07
C ARG A 80 8.71 9.19 7.56
N VAL A 81 7.84 8.71 8.46
CA VAL A 81 8.04 8.84 9.91
C VAL A 81 8.48 7.56 10.58
N THR A 82 8.69 6.49 9.83
CA THR A 82 9.10 5.18 10.36
C THR A 82 10.20 4.55 9.49
N ASP A 83 11.10 3.80 10.12
CA ASP A 83 12.12 2.99 9.45
C ASP A 83 11.58 1.61 9.01
N LEU A 84 10.33 1.29 9.36
CA LEU A 84 9.67 0.06 8.95
C LEU A 84 9.26 0.11 7.47
N PRO A 85 9.28 -1.03 6.77
CA PRO A 85 8.68 -1.10 5.45
C PRO A 85 7.18 -0.81 5.53
N THR A 86 6.68 0.04 4.65
CA THR A 86 5.26 0.38 4.55
C THR A 86 4.69 -0.19 3.27
N ILE A 87 3.60 -0.95 3.39
CA ILE A 87 2.83 -1.53 2.27
C ILE A 87 1.52 -0.77 2.17
N VAL A 88 1.08 -0.48 0.97
CA VAL A 88 -0.15 0.27 0.70
C VAL A 88 -1.11 -0.54 -0.16
N ASP A 89 -2.40 -0.44 0.12
CA ASP A 89 -3.47 -0.87 -0.75
C ASP A 89 -3.63 0.15 -1.90
N ILE A 90 -3.51 -0.33 -3.12
CA ILE A 90 -3.61 0.50 -4.33
C ILE A 90 -4.88 0.19 -5.14
N ASP A 91 -5.89 -0.37 -4.49
CA ASP A 91 -7.13 -0.78 -5.13
C ASP A 91 -6.85 -1.58 -6.43
N THR A 92 -7.51 -1.23 -7.51
CA THR A 92 -7.28 -1.85 -8.84
C THR A 92 -6.17 -1.17 -9.65
N GLY A 93 -5.35 -0.27 -9.05
CA GLY A 93 -4.22 0.41 -9.68
C GLY A 93 -4.54 1.82 -10.21
N PHE A 94 -5.63 2.46 -9.77
CA PHE A 94 -6.04 3.84 -10.13
C PHE A 94 -6.05 4.12 -11.65
N GLY A 95 -6.43 3.11 -12.45
CA GLY A 95 -6.53 3.21 -13.90
C GLY A 95 -5.20 3.21 -14.68
N ASN A 96 -4.05 3.31 -14.00
CA ASN A 96 -2.73 3.27 -14.63
C ASN A 96 -1.69 2.71 -13.66
N CYS A 97 -1.46 1.41 -13.75
CA CYS A 97 -0.54 0.68 -12.86
C CYS A 97 0.89 1.25 -12.89
N LYS A 98 1.40 1.59 -14.07
CA LYS A 98 2.73 2.18 -14.23
C LYS A 98 2.88 3.45 -13.39
N LYS A 99 2.03 4.45 -13.66
CA LYS A 99 2.04 5.74 -12.93
C LYS A 99 1.85 5.54 -11.43
N THR A 100 0.98 4.62 -11.05
CA THR A 100 0.69 4.30 -9.66
C THR A 100 1.95 3.82 -8.93
N ILE A 101 2.68 2.87 -9.48
CA ILE A 101 3.93 2.37 -8.89
C ILE A 101 4.99 3.47 -8.80
N GLU A 102 5.21 4.23 -9.88
CA GLU A 102 6.18 5.35 -9.89
C GLU A 102 5.87 6.37 -8.76
N VAL A 103 4.60 6.72 -8.59
CA VAL A 103 4.17 7.66 -7.55
C VAL A 103 4.41 7.09 -6.14
N PHE A 104 4.00 5.86 -5.88
CA PHE A 104 4.17 5.26 -4.55
C PHE A 104 5.63 4.99 -4.20
N GLU A 105 6.46 4.58 -5.15
CA GLU A 105 7.90 4.46 -4.94
C GLU A 105 8.53 5.82 -4.58
N ALA A 106 8.19 6.89 -5.30
CA ALA A 106 8.65 8.24 -5.01
C ALA A 106 8.19 8.74 -3.62
N LYS A 107 7.06 8.24 -3.10
CA LYS A 107 6.57 8.53 -1.75
C LYS A 107 7.19 7.67 -0.65
N GLY A 108 8.06 6.72 -0.98
CA GLY A 108 8.79 5.93 -0.01
C GLY A 108 8.12 4.64 0.43
N LEU A 109 7.17 4.13 -0.33
CA LEU A 109 6.50 2.86 -0.06
C LEU A 109 7.40 1.69 -0.45
N ALA A 110 7.34 0.61 0.33
CA ALA A 110 8.17 -0.56 0.13
C ALA A 110 7.46 -1.68 -0.66
N GLY A 111 6.15 -1.63 -0.74
CA GLY A 111 5.32 -2.59 -1.47
C GLY A 111 3.88 -2.15 -1.54
N CYS A 112 3.08 -2.89 -2.28
CA CYS A 112 1.64 -2.63 -2.41
C CYS A 112 0.85 -3.93 -2.54
N HIS A 113 -0.46 -3.83 -2.27
CA HIS A 113 -1.47 -4.79 -2.69
C HIS A 113 -2.23 -4.23 -3.88
N LEU A 114 -2.35 -5.02 -4.94
CA LEU A 114 -3.14 -4.72 -6.14
C LEU A 114 -4.30 -5.72 -6.21
N GLU A 115 -5.51 -5.23 -6.33
CA GLU A 115 -6.70 -6.05 -6.42
C GLU A 115 -6.98 -6.51 -7.86
N ASP A 116 -7.50 -7.73 -8.01
CA ASP A 116 -7.94 -8.33 -9.26
C ASP A 116 -9.43 -8.08 -9.56
N GLN A 117 -10.01 -7.04 -8.98
CA GLN A 117 -11.38 -6.61 -9.27
C GLN A 117 -11.44 -5.78 -10.56
N VAL A 118 -12.65 -5.66 -11.12
CA VAL A 118 -12.97 -4.69 -12.17
C VAL A 118 -12.77 -3.26 -11.66
N ALA A 119 -12.77 -2.27 -12.55
CA ALA A 119 -12.50 -0.87 -12.19
C ALA A 119 -13.52 -0.32 -11.18
N GLU A 120 -14.78 -0.73 -11.30
CA GLU A 120 -15.88 -0.41 -10.38
C GLU A 120 -15.83 -1.30 -9.15
N LYS A 121 -14.67 -1.35 -8.52
CA LYS A 121 -14.41 -2.23 -7.37
C LYS A 121 -15.39 -2.02 -6.22
N ARG A 122 -15.56 -3.06 -5.41
CA ARG A 122 -16.26 -3.01 -4.13
C ARG A 122 -15.33 -3.45 -3.00
N CYS A 123 -15.65 -3.05 -1.77
CA CYS A 123 -14.93 -3.54 -0.60
C CYS A 123 -14.85 -5.07 -0.61
N GLY A 124 -13.67 -5.62 -0.37
CA GLY A 124 -13.42 -7.06 -0.39
C GLY A 124 -14.31 -7.89 0.54
N HIS A 125 -14.92 -7.27 1.56
CA HIS A 125 -15.82 -7.90 2.50
C HIS A 125 -17.31 -7.91 2.04
N LEU A 126 -17.63 -7.21 0.95
CA LEU A 126 -18.98 -7.15 0.41
C LEU A 126 -19.20 -8.25 -0.65
N ASP A 127 -20.48 -8.65 -0.80
CA ASP A 127 -20.89 -9.57 -1.85
C ASP A 127 -20.88 -8.91 -3.24
N ASN A 128 -21.01 -9.75 -4.29
CA ASN A 128 -21.09 -9.33 -5.70
C ASN A 128 -19.84 -8.59 -6.19
N LYS A 129 -18.65 -9.05 -5.78
CA LYS A 129 -17.39 -8.64 -6.40
C LYS A 129 -17.27 -9.25 -7.79
N GLU A 130 -16.83 -8.46 -8.74
CA GLU A 130 -16.49 -8.92 -10.08
C GLU A 130 -14.97 -8.90 -10.27
N LEU A 131 -14.42 -10.01 -10.76
CA LEU A 131 -12.99 -10.15 -10.98
C LEU A 131 -12.66 -10.00 -12.46
N ILE A 132 -11.49 -9.46 -12.74
CA ILE A 132 -10.89 -9.52 -14.08
C ILE A 132 -10.34 -10.91 -14.35
N SER A 133 -10.04 -11.22 -15.61
CA SER A 133 -9.41 -12.49 -15.97
C SER A 133 -7.99 -12.61 -15.41
N THR A 134 -7.52 -13.85 -15.26
CA THR A 134 -6.13 -14.12 -14.84
C THR A 134 -5.12 -13.47 -15.79
N GLU A 135 -5.39 -13.50 -17.09
CA GLU A 135 -4.55 -12.92 -18.12
C GLU A 135 -4.45 -11.40 -18.00
N GLU A 136 -5.55 -10.73 -17.66
CA GLU A 136 -5.57 -9.28 -17.41
C GLU A 136 -4.81 -8.95 -16.13
N MET A 137 -4.97 -9.73 -15.06
CA MET A 137 -4.23 -9.50 -13.82
C MET A 137 -2.72 -9.70 -14.01
N VAL A 138 -2.30 -10.72 -14.76
CA VAL A 138 -0.90 -10.93 -15.11
C VAL A 138 -0.32 -9.72 -15.85
N LYS A 139 -1.03 -9.15 -16.83
CA LYS A 139 -0.59 -7.93 -17.53
C LYS A 139 -0.44 -6.74 -16.58
N LYS A 140 -1.41 -6.53 -15.68
CA LYS A 140 -1.31 -5.47 -14.65
C LYS A 140 -0.08 -5.64 -13.76
N ILE A 141 0.20 -6.86 -13.30
CA ILE A 141 1.38 -7.16 -12.49
C ILE A 141 2.67 -6.91 -13.29
N GLU A 142 2.72 -7.33 -14.56
CA GLU A 142 3.88 -7.06 -15.43
C GLU A 142 4.12 -5.57 -15.62
N GLU A 143 3.08 -4.75 -15.81
CA GLU A 143 3.20 -3.30 -15.88
C GLU A 143 3.77 -2.72 -14.58
N CYS A 144 3.28 -3.18 -13.43
CA CYS A 144 3.82 -2.78 -12.13
C CYS A 144 5.31 -3.12 -12.01
N VAL A 145 5.70 -4.34 -12.37
CA VAL A 145 7.09 -4.81 -12.27
C VAL A 145 8.03 -4.06 -13.21
N LYS A 146 7.59 -3.76 -14.44
CA LYS A 146 8.37 -3.01 -15.44
C LYS A 146 8.56 -1.53 -15.07
N SER A 147 7.78 -1.01 -14.13
CA SER A 147 7.76 0.41 -13.73
C SER A 147 8.63 0.71 -12.51
N ARG A 148 9.33 -0.28 -12.02
CA ARG A 148 10.20 -0.19 -10.83
C ARG A 148 11.62 0.20 -11.20
#